data_0dc417f5f9283c29baf8c7a12462554e
#
_entry.id   0dc417f5f9283c29baf8c7a12462554e
#
_cell.length_a   1.000
_cell.length_b   1.000
_cell.length_c   1.000
_cell.angle_alpha   90.00
_cell.angle_beta   90.00
_cell.angle_gamma   90.00
#
_symmetry.space_group_name_H-M   'P 1'
#
loop_
_entity.id
_entity.type
_entity.pdbx_description
1 polymer ?
#
loop_
_entity_poly.entity_id
_entity_poly.type
_entity_poly.pdbx_seq_one_letter_code
_entity_poly.pdbx_strand_id
1 'polypeptide(L)'
;MGTLPRELMQISHSDASGHNPTRSGAARYFDYESAVALRNLAAAYGTDMPRYLLAPEVAVLLSRVPDLRKRLFIDALWNTGGRLNEILPLTKEDFVLDDPLTGAPLSSPFVVMRTLKQRRLEEAARSRRRGRGRPTREEQQAERETEAEIRDNPPRAVPLTDPGFVQRLREWFVTAGLPASARLWDIKSEDTARSWISQAVAAAARDGVTFSIRPVTPKTFRDSFAMHLVQHQVPQKVIQTLMGHKDAKSTEWYTRVFALDVTRQLGVRFSMDPYEASRLLLPR
;
A
#
# COMPACT_ATOMS: atom_id res chain seq x y z
N MET A 1 -9.39 39.28 3.01
CA MET A 1 -9.26 38.48 4.26
C MET A 1 -10.51 37.65 4.39
N GLY A 2 -10.45 36.39 3.99
CA GLY A 2 -11.56 35.45 4.08
C GLY A 2 -10.99 34.13 4.60
N THR A 3 -11.28 33.82 5.83
CA THR A 3 -10.96 32.57 6.51
C THR A 3 -11.76 31.44 5.87
N LEU A 4 -11.06 30.45 5.33
CA LEU A 4 -11.65 29.20 4.87
C LEU A 4 -12.15 28.38 6.08
N PRO A 5 -13.34 27.77 6.02
CA PRO A 5 -13.84 26.91 7.09
C PRO A 5 -13.04 25.61 7.16
N ARG A 6 -12.67 25.22 8.37
CA ARG A 6 -12.14 23.91 8.71
C ARG A 6 -13.27 22.88 8.58
N GLU A 7 -13.43 22.29 7.41
CA GLU A 7 -14.26 21.08 7.28
C GLU A 7 -13.47 19.86 7.71
N LEU A 8 -13.93 19.27 8.78
CA LEU A 8 -13.47 18.04 9.40
C LEU A 8 -13.79 16.87 8.46
N MET A 9 -12.78 16.25 7.85
CA MET A 9 -12.96 14.97 7.19
C MET A 9 -13.21 13.88 8.25
N GLN A 10 -14.47 13.58 8.49
CA GLN A 10 -14.89 12.38 9.19
C GLN A 10 -14.81 11.19 8.21
N ILE A 11 -13.91 10.26 8.47
CA ILE A 11 -13.96 8.94 7.84
C ILE A 11 -14.98 8.13 8.64
N SER A 12 -16.23 8.11 8.17
CA SER A 12 -17.27 7.27 8.73
C SER A 12 -17.10 5.83 8.25
N HIS A 13 -16.76 4.93 9.16
CA HIS A 13 -17.00 3.51 8.95
C HIS A 13 -18.46 3.23 9.27
N SER A 14 -19.23 2.80 8.27
CA SER A 14 -20.57 2.26 8.47
C SER A 14 -20.47 0.84 9.03
N ASP A 15 -20.79 0.68 10.31
CA ASP A 15 -20.97 -0.61 10.96
C ASP A 15 -22.25 -1.30 10.47
N ALA A 16 -22.11 -2.51 9.97
CA ALA A 16 -23.20 -3.47 9.88
C ALA A 16 -22.96 -4.61 10.87
N SER A 17 -23.73 -4.57 11.94
CA SER A 17 -24.24 -5.64 12.83
C SER A 17 -23.26 -6.64 13.47
N GLY A 18 -23.20 -6.59 14.81
CA GLY A 18 -22.79 -7.74 15.64
C GLY A 18 -22.16 -7.35 16.97
N HIS A 19 -22.98 -7.18 18.00
CA HIS A 19 -22.67 -7.00 19.42
C HIS A 19 -21.26 -7.35 19.90
N ASN A 20 -20.49 -6.33 20.30
CA ASN A 20 -19.66 -6.37 21.52
C ASN A 20 -19.41 -4.95 22.06
N PRO A 21 -19.98 -4.55 23.22
CA PRO A 21 -19.87 -3.20 23.75
C PRO A 21 -18.69 -3.09 24.69
N THR A 22 -17.46 -2.92 24.17
CA THR A 22 -16.35 -2.36 24.94
C THR A 22 -15.13 -2.10 24.06
N ARG A 23 -15.22 -1.06 23.23
CA ARG A 23 -14.10 -0.22 22.83
C ARG A 23 -14.68 1.04 22.18
N SER A 24 -14.92 2.05 22.99
CA SER A 24 -15.09 3.44 22.53
C SER A 24 -13.81 3.84 21.78
N GLY A 25 -13.76 3.52 20.49
CA GLY A 25 -12.76 4.02 19.57
C GLY A 25 -13.11 5.45 19.23
N ALA A 26 -12.67 6.42 20.02
CA ALA A 26 -12.63 7.80 19.57
C ALA A 26 -11.95 7.83 18.21
N ALA A 27 -12.60 8.37 17.18
CA ALA A 27 -12.01 8.57 15.87
C ALA A 27 -10.66 9.27 16.05
N ARG A 28 -9.57 8.59 15.73
CA ARG A 28 -8.23 9.15 15.87
C ARG A 28 -8.06 10.15 14.74
N TYR A 29 -8.14 11.44 15.08
CA TYR A 29 -7.85 12.49 14.13
C TYR A 29 -6.41 12.37 13.66
N PHE A 30 -6.21 12.29 12.35
CA PHE A 30 -4.88 12.32 11.75
C PHE A 30 -4.31 13.73 11.90
N ASP A 31 -3.33 13.89 12.80
CA ASP A 31 -2.61 15.13 12.99
C ASP A 31 -1.48 15.25 11.97
N TYR A 32 -1.77 15.92 10.85
CA TYR A 32 -0.83 16.10 9.75
C TYR A 32 0.42 16.86 10.16
N GLU A 33 0.30 17.95 10.92
CA GLU A 33 1.42 18.78 11.35
C GLU A 33 2.41 17.97 12.20
N SER A 34 1.88 17.18 13.10
CA SER A 34 2.69 16.28 13.93
C SER A 34 3.36 15.17 13.14
N ALA A 35 2.67 14.60 12.16
CA ALA A 35 3.26 13.59 11.30
C ALA A 35 4.39 14.16 10.42
N VAL A 36 4.24 15.40 9.94
CA VAL A 36 5.30 16.12 9.22
C VAL A 36 6.47 16.44 10.15
N ALA A 37 6.20 16.93 11.35
CA ALA A 37 7.24 17.24 12.34
C ALA A 37 8.06 15.98 12.70
N LEU A 38 7.39 14.84 12.93
CA LEU A 38 8.06 13.56 13.20
C LEU A 38 8.93 13.11 12.03
N ARG A 39 8.41 13.20 10.80
CA ARG A 39 9.17 12.86 9.60
C ARG A 39 10.41 13.73 9.43
N ASN A 40 10.28 15.04 9.67
CA ASN A 40 11.41 15.97 9.57
C ASN A 40 12.42 15.74 10.69
N LEU A 41 11.97 15.47 11.91
CA LEU A 41 12.83 15.11 13.04
C LEU A 41 13.64 13.85 12.72
N ALA A 42 12.99 12.81 12.23
CA ALA A 42 13.66 11.57 11.84
C ALA A 42 14.72 11.81 10.75
N ALA A 43 14.43 12.67 9.78
CA ALA A 43 15.38 13.05 8.74
C ALA A 43 16.58 13.85 9.27
N ALA A 44 16.36 14.73 10.26
CA ALA A 44 17.39 15.59 10.84
C ALA A 44 18.42 14.81 11.70
N TYR A 45 18.00 13.72 12.33
CA TYR A 45 18.89 12.92 13.17
C TYR A 45 19.79 11.94 12.39
N GLY A 46 19.92 12.11 11.05
CA GLY A 46 20.91 11.41 10.24
C GLY A 46 20.70 9.90 10.14
N THR A 47 19.56 9.40 10.57
CA THR A 47 19.18 8.03 10.37
C THR A 47 18.74 7.86 8.92
N ASP A 48 19.11 6.74 8.32
CA ASP A 48 18.73 6.36 6.95
C ASP A 48 17.21 6.09 6.87
N MET A 49 16.41 7.14 7.11
CA MET A 49 14.95 7.04 7.26
C MET A 49 14.24 6.97 5.90
N PRO A 50 13.11 6.24 5.81
CA PRO A 50 12.36 6.14 4.57
C PRO A 50 11.85 7.52 4.14
N ARG A 51 11.95 7.78 2.84
CA ARG A 51 11.34 8.95 2.21
C ARG A 51 9.91 8.60 1.81
N TYR A 52 8.93 9.10 2.53
CA TYR A 52 7.53 8.75 2.33
C TYR A 52 6.61 9.98 2.32
N LEU A 53 5.54 9.87 1.56
CA LEU A 53 4.43 10.82 1.56
C LEU A 53 3.38 10.40 2.59
N LEU A 54 2.72 11.38 3.17
CA LEU A 54 1.55 11.19 4.02
C LEU A 54 0.28 11.09 3.17
N ALA A 55 -0.78 10.46 3.70
CA ALA A 55 -2.03 10.26 2.97
C ALA A 55 -2.62 11.56 2.36
N PRO A 56 -2.64 12.72 3.05
CA PRO A 56 -3.09 13.98 2.44
C PRO A 56 -2.20 14.42 1.26
N GLU A 57 -0.89 14.21 1.33
CA GLU A 57 0.04 14.54 0.25
C GLU A 57 -0.21 13.68 -0.98
N VAL A 58 -0.47 12.37 -0.79
CA VAL A 58 -0.85 11.46 -1.88
C VAL A 58 -2.18 11.86 -2.49
N ALA A 59 -3.18 12.20 -1.68
CA ALA A 59 -4.50 12.63 -2.16
C ALA A 59 -4.39 13.88 -3.05
N VAL A 60 -3.62 14.88 -2.63
CA VAL A 60 -3.37 16.09 -3.45
C VAL A 60 -2.64 15.72 -4.75
N LEU A 61 -1.63 14.87 -4.69
CA LEU A 61 -0.89 14.43 -5.89
C LEU A 61 -1.80 13.73 -6.88
N LEU A 62 -2.64 12.80 -6.44
CA LEU A 62 -3.60 12.08 -7.28
C LEU A 62 -4.63 13.03 -7.91
N SER A 63 -5.09 14.04 -7.18
CA SER A 63 -6.04 15.04 -7.68
C SER A 63 -5.49 15.87 -8.85
N ARG A 64 -4.16 15.96 -9.00
CA ARG A 64 -3.47 16.69 -10.08
C ARG A 64 -3.19 15.83 -11.32
N VAL A 65 -3.67 14.61 -11.36
CA VAL A 65 -3.51 13.70 -12.51
C VAL A 65 -4.86 13.55 -13.22
N PRO A 66 -5.11 14.31 -14.30
CA PRO A 66 -6.40 14.28 -15.00
C PRO A 66 -6.59 12.97 -15.79
N ASP A 67 -5.53 12.39 -16.31
CA ASP A 67 -5.57 11.12 -17.04
C ASP A 67 -5.86 9.96 -16.06
N LEU A 68 -7.00 9.28 -16.25
CA LEU A 68 -7.48 8.23 -15.36
C LEU A 68 -6.50 7.05 -15.30
N ARG A 69 -5.89 6.64 -16.41
CA ARG A 69 -4.94 5.54 -16.45
C ARG A 69 -3.69 5.87 -15.64
N LYS A 70 -3.13 7.08 -15.82
CA LYS A 70 -1.95 7.54 -15.05
C LYS A 70 -2.28 7.65 -13.57
N ARG A 71 -3.45 8.20 -13.25
CA ARG A 71 -3.91 8.31 -11.85
C ARG A 71 -4.07 6.95 -11.21
N LEU A 72 -4.74 6.00 -11.84
CA LEU A 72 -4.90 4.65 -11.33
C LEU A 72 -3.58 3.89 -11.19
N PHE A 73 -2.61 4.14 -12.08
CA PHE A 73 -1.27 3.59 -11.92
C PHE A 73 -0.59 4.08 -10.63
N ILE A 74 -0.64 5.39 -10.36
CA ILE A 74 -0.07 5.98 -9.14
C ILE A 74 -0.86 5.53 -7.90
N ASP A 75 -2.17 5.45 -8.02
CA ASP A 75 -3.08 4.97 -6.98
C ASP A 75 -2.81 3.48 -6.63
N ALA A 76 -2.50 2.66 -7.64
CA ALA A 76 -2.08 1.26 -7.42
C ALA A 76 -0.74 1.15 -6.68
N LEU A 77 0.24 2.01 -6.98
CA LEU A 77 1.49 2.08 -6.21
C LEU A 77 1.23 2.38 -4.72
N TRP A 78 0.34 3.33 -4.45
CA TRP A 78 -0.06 3.74 -3.10
C TRP A 78 -0.83 2.64 -2.36
N ASN A 79 -1.86 2.06 -2.98
CA ASN A 79 -2.76 1.10 -2.31
C ASN A 79 -2.19 -0.31 -2.17
N THR A 80 -1.10 -0.64 -2.88
CA THR A 80 -0.54 -2.00 -2.85
C THR A 80 0.88 -2.07 -2.29
N GLY A 81 1.58 -0.95 -2.26
CA GLY A 81 3.00 -0.91 -1.91
C GLY A 81 3.88 -1.77 -2.82
N GLY A 82 3.39 -2.10 -4.03
CA GLY A 82 4.09 -2.94 -4.99
C GLY A 82 5.40 -2.33 -5.48
N ARG A 83 6.37 -3.19 -5.80
CA ARG A 83 7.56 -2.76 -6.55
C ARG A 83 7.14 -2.41 -7.97
N LEU A 84 7.87 -1.49 -8.59
CA LEU A 84 7.56 -1.05 -9.96
C LEU A 84 7.43 -2.23 -10.94
N ASN A 85 8.33 -3.21 -10.84
CA ASN A 85 8.30 -4.42 -11.66
C ASN A 85 7.17 -5.41 -11.32
N GLU A 86 6.46 -5.22 -10.21
CA GLU A 86 5.26 -5.97 -9.85
C GLU A 86 3.99 -5.23 -10.35
N ILE A 87 4.01 -3.89 -10.37
CA ILE A 87 2.88 -3.05 -10.79
C ILE A 87 2.77 -2.95 -12.32
N LEU A 88 3.89 -2.77 -13.02
CA LEU A 88 3.90 -2.58 -14.47
C LEU A 88 3.21 -3.71 -15.25
N PRO A 89 3.38 -5.00 -14.90
CA PRO A 89 2.77 -6.10 -15.64
C PRO A 89 1.35 -6.45 -15.17
N LEU A 90 0.74 -5.69 -14.25
CA LEU A 90 -0.61 -6.01 -13.75
C LEU A 90 -1.64 -6.02 -14.87
N THR A 91 -2.50 -7.03 -14.80
CA THR A 91 -3.64 -7.25 -15.67
C THR A 91 -4.93 -7.25 -14.84
N LYS A 92 -6.09 -7.23 -15.50
CA LYS A 92 -7.37 -7.35 -14.80
C LYS A 92 -7.49 -8.66 -14.03
N GLU A 93 -6.90 -9.75 -14.53
CA GLU A 93 -6.92 -11.08 -13.89
C GLU A 93 -6.18 -11.13 -12.56
N ASP A 94 -5.28 -10.17 -12.29
CA ASP A 94 -4.57 -10.13 -11.02
C ASP A 94 -5.42 -9.57 -9.88
N PHE A 95 -6.53 -8.88 -10.20
CA PHE A 95 -7.43 -8.29 -9.23
C PHE A 95 -8.63 -9.20 -8.99
N VAL A 96 -8.74 -9.71 -7.77
CA VAL A 96 -9.87 -10.54 -7.33
C VAL A 96 -10.82 -9.62 -6.56
N LEU A 97 -11.77 -9.04 -7.29
CA LEU A 97 -12.73 -8.09 -6.75
C LEU A 97 -14.07 -8.75 -6.42
N ASP A 98 -14.38 -9.85 -7.11
CA ASP A 98 -15.63 -10.56 -7.02
C ASP A 98 -15.38 -12.05 -6.75
N ASP A 99 -16.32 -12.69 -6.08
CA ASP A 99 -16.31 -14.13 -5.90
C ASP A 99 -16.43 -14.83 -7.26
N PRO A 100 -15.48 -15.70 -7.63
CA PRO A 100 -15.48 -16.35 -8.94
C PRO A 100 -16.66 -17.30 -9.15
N LEU A 101 -17.32 -17.75 -8.08
CA LEU A 101 -18.46 -18.69 -8.16
C LEU A 101 -19.79 -17.96 -8.26
N THR A 102 -19.97 -16.90 -7.48
CA THR A 102 -21.24 -16.19 -7.37
C THR A 102 -21.27 -14.88 -8.15
N GLY A 103 -20.11 -14.33 -8.51
CA GLY A 103 -20.00 -13.00 -9.10
C GLY A 103 -20.29 -11.86 -8.12
N ALA A 104 -20.56 -12.16 -6.85
CA ALA A 104 -20.82 -11.16 -5.84
C ALA A 104 -19.54 -10.42 -5.43
N PRO A 105 -19.60 -9.10 -5.13
CA PRO A 105 -18.45 -8.37 -4.63
C PRO A 105 -17.87 -9.00 -3.37
N LEU A 106 -16.55 -9.18 -3.32
CA LEU A 106 -15.87 -9.64 -2.12
C LEU A 106 -15.86 -8.55 -1.04
N SER A 107 -16.06 -8.94 0.21
CA SER A 107 -15.90 -8.06 1.36
C SER A 107 -14.43 -7.62 1.57
N SER A 108 -13.49 -8.43 1.12
CA SER A 108 -12.06 -8.18 1.20
C SER A 108 -11.40 -8.46 -0.15
N PRO A 109 -11.59 -7.58 -1.15
CA PRO A 109 -10.95 -7.74 -2.45
C PRO A 109 -9.42 -7.62 -2.32
N PHE A 110 -8.70 -8.27 -3.22
CA PHE A 110 -7.24 -8.28 -3.18
C PHE A 110 -6.63 -8.32 -4.58
N VAL A 111 -5.34 -8.00 -4.65
CA VAL A 111 -4.53 -8.14 -5.86
C VAL A 111 -3.43 -9.16 -5.64
N VAL A 112 -3.19 -10.02 -6.63
CA VAL A 112 -2.11 -11.01 -6.63
C VAL A 112 -0.87 -10.41 -7.30
N MET A 113 0.13 -10.10 -6.48
CA MET A 113 1.38 -9.49 -6.93
C MET A 113 2.39 -10.55 -7.32
N ARG A 114 2.86 -10.47 -8.58
CA ARG A 114 3.88 -11.34 -9.16
C ARG A 114 5.04 -10.53 -9.71
N THR A 115 6.25 -10.99 -9.52
CA THR A 115 7.42 -10.42 -10.19
C THR A 115 7.41 -10.76 -11.70
N LEU A 116 8.13 -10.00 -12.51
CA LEU A 116 8.29 -10.32 -13.93
C LEU A 116 8.88 -11.72 -14.15
N LYS A 117 9.77 -12.17 -13.26
CA LYS A 117 10.34 -13.52 -13.32
C LYS A 117 9.28 -14.59 -13.09
N GLN A 118 8.47 -14.44 -12.04
CA GLN A 118 7.35 -15.35 -11.75
C GLN A 118 6.36 -15.44 -12.92
N ARG A 119 5.99 -14.30 -13.53
CA ARG A 119 5.10 -14.28 -14.70
C ARG A 119 5.67 -15.05 -15.87
N ARG A 120 6.95 -14.82 -16.19
CA ARG A 120 7.62 -15.57 -17.27
C ARG A 120 7.65 -17.07 -17.00
N LEU A 121 7.87 -17.49 -15.76
CA LEU A 121 7.86 -18.89 -15.37
C LEU A 121 6.46 -19.49 -15.49
N GLU A 122 5.42 -18.80 -15.04
CA GLU A 122 4.02 -19.24 -15.17
C GLU A 122 3.59 -19.31 -16.64
N GLU A 123 3.96 -18.31 -17.48
CA GLU A 123 3.69 -18.30 -18.91
C GLU A 123 4.37 -19.47 -19.63
N ALA A 124 5.63 -19.74 -19.29
CA ALA A 124 6.37 -20.87 -19.83
C ALA A 124 5.74 -22.22 -19.42
N ALA A 125 5.31 -22.35 -18.16
CA ALA A 125 4.61 -23.55 -17.68
C ALA A 125 3.26 -23.75 -18.39
N ARG A 126 2.47 -22.65 -18.57
CA ARG A 126 1.20 -22.70 -19.31
C ARG A 126 1.40 -23.07 -20.78
N SER A 127 2.46 -22.57 -21.43
CA SER A 127 2.79 -22.90 -22.81
C SER A 127 3.13 -24.37 -22.97
N ARG A 128 3.92 -24.95 -22.06
CA ARG A 128 4.26 -26.38 -22.04
C ARG A 128 3.01 -27.26 -21.87
N ARG A 129 2.12 -26.91 -20.94
CA ARG A 129 0.85 -27.65 -20.72
C ARG A 129 -0.10 -27.62 -21.90
N ARG A 130 0.00 -26.62 -22.80
CA ARG A 130 -0.78 -26.54 -24.04
C ARG A 130 -0.20 -27.38 -25.17
N GLY A 131 1.05 -27.87 -25.04
CA GLY A 131 1.67 -28.79 -26.00
C GLY A 131 0.91 -30.11 -26.06
N ARG A 132 0.62 -30.59 -27.26
CA ARG A 132 -0.01 -31.90 -27.48
C ARG A 132 1.07 -32.98 -27.39
N GLY A 133 1.05 -33.77 -26.32
CA GLY A 133 1.93 -34.93 -26.15
C GLY A 133 2.30 -35.19 -24.69
N ARG A 134 2.88 -36.38 -24.44
CA ARG A 134 3.45 -36.71 -23.13
C ARG A 134 4.73 -35.88 -22.95
N PRO A 135 4.90 -35.13 -21.84
CA PRO A 135 6.07 -34.29 -21.63
C PRO A 135 7.36 -35.14 -21.60
N THR A 136 8.40 -34.62 -22.21
CA THR A 136 9.74 -35.26 -22.18
C THR A 136 10.32 -35.20 -20.76
N ARG A 137 11.37 -35.98 -20.49
CA ARG A 137 12.04 -35.93 -19.18
C ARG A 137 12.62 -34.53 -18.86
N GLU A 138 13.14 -33.85 -19.87
CA GLU A 138 13.68 -32.48 -19.74
C GLU A 138 12.57 -31.49 -19.43
N GLU A 139 11.40 -31.58 -20.06
CA GLU A 139 10.24 -30.76 -19.78
C GLU A 139 9.71 -31.00 -18.38
N GLN A 140 9.65 -32.22 -17.89
CA GLN A 140 9.26 -32.57 -16.52
C GLN A 140 10.25 -32.02 -15.50
N GLN A 141 11.55 -32.10 -15.79
CA GLN A 141 12.59 -31.53 -14.93
C GLN A 141 12.45 -30.00 -14.83
N ALA A 142 12.30 -29.33 -15.98
CA ALA A 142 12.12 -27.90 -16.04
C ALA A 142 10.80 -27.41 -15.36
N GLU A 143 9.75 -28.26 -15.39
CA GLU A 143 8.50 -27.97 -14.68
C GLU A 143 8.69 -28.04 -13.14
N ARG A 144 9.38 -29.08 -12.66
CA ARG A 144 9.72 -29.22 -11.23
C ARG A 144 10.61 -28.10 -10.72
N GLU A 145 11.60 -27.68 -11.49
CA GLU A 145 12.46 -26.53 -11.15
C GLU A 145 11.66 -25.23 -11.09
N THR A 146 10.75 -25.03 -12.04
CA THR A 146 9.83 -23.89 -12.06
C THR A 146 8.90 -23.89 -10.85
N GLU A 147 8.31 -25.03 -10.52
CA GLU A 147 7.44 -25.18 -9.34
C GLU A 147 8.20 -24.97 -8.02
N ALA A 148 9.44 -25.47 -7.93
CA ALA A 148 10.30 -25.24 -6.78
C ALA A 148 10.61 -23.74 -6.61
N GLU A 149 10.94 -23.04 -7.69
CA GLU A 149 11.25 -21.62 -7.65
C GLU A 149 10.02 -20.75 -7.28
N ILE A 150 8.83 -21.10 -7.79
CA ILE A 150 7.58 -20.44 -7.40
C ILE A 150 7.28 -20.70 -5.93
N ARG A 151 7.50 -21.92 -5.42
CA ARG A 151 7.31 -22.26 -4.01
C ARG A 151 8.24 -21.51 -3.08
N ASP A 152 9.51 -21.34 -3.47
CA ASP A 152 10.50 -20.59 -2.68
C ASP A 152 10.24 -19.08 -2.67
N ASN A 153 9.53 -18.58 -3.66
CA ASN A 153 9.16 -17.19 -3.78
C ASN A 153 7.73 -17.06 -4.30
N PRO A 154 6.71 -17.37 -3.46
CA PRO A 154 5.33 -17.38 -3.89
C PRO A 154 4.82 -15.98 -4.25
N PRO A 155 3.82 -15.89 -5.15
CA PRO A 155 3.05 -14.67 -5.32
C PRO A 155 2.44 -14.24 -3.98
N ARG A 156 2.32 -12.92 -3.77
CA ARG A 156 1.68 -12.40 -2.56
C ARG A 156 0.32 -11.79 -2.87
N ALA A 157 -0.66 -12.05 -2.03
CA ALA A 157 -1.93 -11.35 -2.06
C ALA A 157 -1.85 -10.09 -1.20
N VAL A 158 -2.27 -8.96 -1.77
CA VAL A 158 -2.35 -7.68 -1.06
C VAL A 158 -3.81 -7.27 -1.01
N PRO A 159 -4.43 -7.16 0.18
CA PRO A 159 -5.81 -6.71 0.32
C PRO A 159 -5.95 -5.26 -0.13
N LEU A 160 -7.05 -4.96 -0.80
CA LEU A 160 -7.41 -3.62 -1.25
C LEU A 160 -8.37 -3.03 -0.23
N THR A 161 -7.83 -2.27 0.71
CA THR A 161 -8.57 -1.76 1.86
C THR A 161 -9.27 -0.42 1.60
N ASP A 162 -8.94 0.27 0.50
CA ASP A 162 -9.62 1.51 0.09
C ASP A 162 -10.79 1.21 -0.86
N PRO A 163 -12.06 1.35 -0.41
CA PRO A 163 -13.23 1.15 -1.27
C PRO A 163 -13.26 2.08 -2.48
N GLY A 164 -12.75 3.30 -2.32
CA GLY A 164 -12.67 4.27 -3.41
C GLY A 164 -11.73 3.82 -4.53
N PHE A 165 -10.59 3.23 -4.17
CA PHE A 165 -9.68 2.64 -5.16
C PHE A 165 -10.32 1.45 -5.87
N VAL A 166 -10.98 0.56 -5.14
CA VAL A 166 -11.71 -0.59 -5.71
C VAL A 166 -12.77 -0.13 -6.70
N GLN A 167 -13.54 0.91 -6.35
CA GLN A 167 -14.57 1.48 -7.22
C GLN A 167 -13.96 2.06 -8.51
N ARG A 168 -12.89 2.84 -8.41
CA ARG A 168 -12.17 3.40 -9.57
C ARG A 168 -11.60 2.31 -10.47
N LEU A 169 -11.13 1.19 -9.91
CA LEU A 169 -10.68 0.03 -10.70
C LEU A 169 -11.83 -0.60 -11.45
N ARG A 170 -13.00 -0.79 -10.83
CA ARG A 170 -14.19 -1.34 -11.47
C ARG A 170 -14.64 -0.46 -12.66
N GLU A 171 -14.71 0.83 -12.44
CA GLU A 171 -15.05 1.80 -13.48
C GLU A 171 -14.05 1.74 -14.64
N TRP A 172 -12.76 1.67 -14.34
CA TRP A 172 -11.71 1.53 -15.34
C TRP A 172 -11.82 0.24 -16.13
N PHE A 173 -12.08 -0.89 -15.48
CA PHE A 173 -12.21 -2.18 -16.15
C PHE A 173 -13.38 -2.21 -17.14
N VAL A 174 -14.45 -1.48 -16.84
CA VAL A 174 -15.60 -1.34 -17.75
C VAL A 174 -15.28 -0.37 -18.89
N THR A 175 -14.73 0.81 -18.57
CA THR A 175 -14.54 1.90 -19.53
C THR A 175 -13.40 1.62 -20.52
N ALA A 176 -12.32 0.99 -20.08
CA ALA A 176 -11.15 0.75 -20.91
C ALA A 176 -11.34 -0.39 -21.92
N GLY A 177 -12.34 -1.28 -21.71
CA GLY A 177 -12.62 -2.39 -22.61
C GLY A 177 -11.43 -3.34 -22.82
N LEU A 178 -10.48 -3.37 -21.90
CA LEU A 178 -9.27 -4.17 -22.05
C LEU A 178 -9.55 -5.66 -21.88
N PRO A 179 -8.94 -6.52 -22.72
CA PRO A 179 -8.93 -7.96 -22.48
C PRO A 179 -8.41 -8.28 -21.07
N ALA A 180 -8.90 -9.36 -20.48
CA ALA A 180 -8.56 -9.72 -19.08
C ALA A 180 -7.05 -9.89 -18.86
N SER A 181 -6.33 -10.41 -19.85
CA SER A 181 -4.88 -10.62 -19.83
C SER A 181 -4.05 -9.43 -20.31
N ALA A 182 -4.69 -8.34 -20.78
CA ALA A 182 -3.96 -7.15 -21.22
C ALA A 182 -3.40 -6.37 -20.03
N ARG A 183 -2.19 -5.80 -20.21
CA ARG A 183 -1.61 -4.91 -19.21
C ARG A 183 -2.45 -3.65 -19.02
N LEU A 184 -2.73 -3.31 -17.76
CA LEU A 184 -3.63 -2.20 -17.43
C LEU A 184 -3.08 -0.83 -17.83
N TRP A 185 -1.77 -0.66 -17.77
CA TRP A 185 -1.14 0.65 -17.85
C TRP A 185 -0.58 0.98 -19.23
N ASP A 186 -0.32 -0.03 -20.07
CA ASP A 186 0.39 0.09 -21.35
C ASP A 186 1.70 0.88 -21.24
N ILE A 187 2.43 0.63 -20.15
CA ILE A 187 3.73 1.25 -19.89
C ILE A 187 4.82 0.29 -20.34
N LYS A 188 5.68 0.75 -21.23
CA LYS A 188 6.77 -0.07 -21.81
C LYS A 188 8.09 0.03 -21.04
N SER A 189 8.28 1.12 -20.30
CA SER A 189 9.54 1.37 -19.55
C SER A 189 9.28 1.93 -18.15
N GLU A 190 10.22 1.69 -17.25
CA GLU A 190 10.20 2.28 -15.91
C GLU A 190 10.32 3.81 -15.96
N ASP A 191 11.02 4.37 -16.96
CA ASP A 191 11.17 5.80 -17.10
C ASP A 191 9.87 6.51 -17.45
N THR A 192 8.98 5.85 -18.22
CA THR A 192 7.63 6.36 -18.46
C THR A 192 6.86 6.45 -17.14
N ALA A 193 6.95 5.44 -16.28
CA ALA A 193 6.30 5.45 -14.97
C ALA A 193 6.84 6.58 -14.07
N ARG A 194 8.17 6.76 -14.04
CA ARG A 194 8.82 7.85 -13.31
C ARG A 194 8.40 9.22 -13.85
N SER A 195 8.31 9.35 -15.17
CA SER A 195 7.86 10.57 -15.83
C SER A 195 6.42 10.95 -15.44
N TRP A 196 5.51 9.99 -15.36
CA TRP A 196 4.12 10.25 -14.93
C TRP A 196 4.06 10.80 -13.50
N ILE A 197 4.85 10.23 -12.59
CA ILE A 197 4.94 10.73 -11.21
C ILE A 197 5.53 12.14 -11.19
N SER A 198 6.62 12.38 -11.93
CA SER A 198 7.26 13.69 -12.00
C SER A 198 6.31 14.75 -12.57
N GLN A 199 5.51 14.42 -13.59
CA GLN A 199 4.48 15.31 -14.15
C GLN A 199 3.41 15.66 -13.10
N ALA A 200 2.97 14.68 -12.30
CA ALA A 200 2.00 14.92 -11.23
C ALA A 200 2.57 15.86 -10.15
N VAL A 201 3.81 15.64 -9.74
CA VAL A 201 4.52 16.52 -8.78
C VAL A 201 4.68 17.93 -9.33
N ALA A 202 5.06 18.06 -10.61
CA ALA A 202 5.18 19.36 -11.26
C ALA A 202 3.83 20.08 -11.39
N ALA A 203 2.74 19.34 -11.63
CA ALA A 203 1.39 19.89 -11.65
C ALA A 203 0.99 20.44 -10.27
N ALA A 204 1.23 19.70 -9.20
CA ALA A 204 0.98 20.16 -7.84
C ALA A 204 1.80 21.42 -7.51
N ALA A 205 3.07 21.46 -7.92
CA ALA A 205 3.93 22.62 -7.67
C ALA A 205 3.46 23.88 -8.37
N ARG A 206 2.88 23.77 -9.59
CA ARG A 206 2.27 24.93 -10.27
C ARG A 206 1.09 25.52 -9.50
N ASP A 207 0.39 24.70 -8.74
CA ASP A 207 -0.73 25.14 -7.90
C ASP A 207 -0.29 25.53 -6.47
N GLY A 208 1.03 25.75 -6.27
CA GLY A 208 1.59 26.16 -4.98
C GLY A 208 1.77 25.05 -3.97
N VAL A 209 1.49 23.78 -4.32
CA VAL A 209 1.70 22.63 -3.42
C VAL A 209 3.09 22.07 -3.60
N THR A 210 3.89 22.10 -2.56
CA THR A 210 5.24 21.55 -2.56
C THR A 210 5.36 20.41 -1.57
N PHE A 211 6.03 19.34 -1.99
CA PHE A 211 6.33 18.21 -1.11
C PHE A 211 7.72 18.37 -0.51
N SER A 212 7.86 18.12 0.80
CA SER A 212 9.16 18.12 1.48
C SER A 212 10.06 16.95 1.05
N ILE A 213 9.46 15.89 0.48
CA ILE A 213 10.17 14.73 -0.03
C ILE A 213 10.45 14.91 -1.52
N ARG A 214 11.72 14.94 -1.89
CA ARG A 214 12.17 15.03 -3.29
C ARG A 214 13.40 14.12 -3.51
N PRO A 215 13.49 13.40 -4.62
CA PRO A 215 12.46 13.20 -5.64
C PRO A 215 11.36 12.23 -5.15
N VAL A 216 10.12 12.40 -5.63
CA VAL A 216 9.04 11.43 -5.47
C VAL A 216 9.18 10.36 -6.56
N THR A 217 9.30 9.11 -6.15
CA THR A 217 9.58 7.97 -7.02
C THR A 217 8.60 6.81 -6.73
N PRO A 218 8.53 5.76 -7.56
CA PRO A 218 7.78 4.56 -7.22
C PRO A 218 8.16 3.97 -5.85
N LYS A 219 9.45 4.04 -5.49
CA LYS A 219 9.92 3.62 -4.16
C LYS A 219 9.30 4.47 -3.05
N THR A 220 9.15 5.77 -3.25
CA THR A 220 8.51 6.67 -2.29
C THR A 220 7.09 6.21 -1.97
N PHE A 221 6.28 5.79 -2.97
CA PHE A 221 4.93 5.26 -2.73
C PHE A 221 4.95 3.96 -1.93
N ARG A 222 5.91 3.08 -2.21
CA ARG A 222 6.07 1.84 -1.46
C ARG A 222 6.44 2.11 0.00
N ASP A 223 7.35 3.05 0.24
CA ASP A 223 7.72 3.49 1.59
C ASP A 223 6.52 4.17 2.27
N SER A 224 5.73 4.95 1.52
CA SER A 224 4.50 5.59 2.01
C SER A 224 3.43 4.56 2.42
N PHE A 225 3.22 3.51 1.63
CA PHE A 225 2.32 2.42 1.97
C PHE A 225 2.74 1.75 3.29
N ALA A 226 4.02 1.38 3.42
CA ALA A 226 4.53 0.77 4.64
C ALA A 226 4.37 1.69 5.86
N MET A 227 4.73 2.97 5.73
CA MET A 227 4.60 3.94 6.82
C MET A 227 3.14 4.21 7.19
N HIS A 228 2.23 4.21 6.21
CA HIS A 228 0.80 4.33 6.47
C HIS A 228 0.28 3.16 7.31
N LEU A 229 0.69 1.93 6.99
CA LEU A 229 0.37 0.75 7.80
C LEU A 229 0.96 0.82 9.21
N VAL A 230 2.21 1.29 9.35
CA VAL A 230 2.85 1.50 10.65
C VAL A 230 2.06 2.52 11.49
N GLN A 231 1.67 3.65 10.91
CA GLN A 231 0.87 4.68 11.58
C GLN A 231 -0.50 4.15 12.03
N HIS A 232 -1.06 3.18 11.32
CA HIS A 232 -2.29 2.48 11.69
C HIS A 232 -2.07 1.28 12.62
N GLN A 233 -0.86 1.14 13.16
CA GLN A 233 -0.51 0.08 14.12
C GLN A 233 -0.70 -1.35 13.58
N VAL A 234 -0.57 -1.53 12.27
CA VAL A 234 -0.57 -2.86 11.67
C VAL A 234 0.66 -3.62 12.16
N PRO A 235 0.51 -4.88 12.63
CA PRO A 235 1.63 -5.66 13.13
C PRO A 235 2.77 -5.79 12.11
N GLN A 236 4.01 -5.62 12.56
CA GLN A 236 5.21 -5.65 11.70
C GLN A 236 5.27 -6.90 10.82
N LYS A 237 4.87 -8.06 11.34
CA LYS A 237 4.85 -9.31 10.58
C LYS A 237 3.86 -9.28 9.41
N VAL A 238 2.72 -8.62 9.60
CA VAL A 238 1.73 -8.42 8.53
C VAL A 238 2.32 -7.48 7.47
N ILE A 239 2.92 -6.36 7.90
CA ILE A 239 3.60 -5.42 6.97
C ILE A 239 4.68 -6.15 6.18
N GLN A 240 5.52 -6.98 6.82
CA GLN A 240 6.54 -7.79 6.17
C GLN A 240 5.95 -8.64 5.05
N THR A 241 4.84 -9.33 5.33
CA THR A 241 4.13 -10.19 4.37
C THR A 241 3.56 -9.36 3.22
N LEU A 242 2.84 -8.28 3.51
CA LEU A 242 2.25 -7.40 2.50
C LEU A 242 3.30 -6.75 1.61
N MET A 243 4.46 -6.39 2.16
CA MET A 243 5.58 -5.83 1.41
C MET A 243 6.35 -6.90 0.62
N GLY A 244 6.20 -8.18 0.94
CA GLY A 244 7.00 -9.26 0.36
C GLY A 244 8.50 -9.10 0.68
N HIS A 245 8.80 -8.79 1.95
CA HIS A 245 10.16 -8.75 2.44
C HIS A 245 10.58 -10.13 2.92
N LYS A 246 11.65 -10.68 2.34
CA LYS A 246 12.23 -11.95 2.77
C LYS A 246 12.87 -11.84 4.16
N ASP A 247 13.52 -10.70 4.44
CA ASP A 247 14.17 -10.39 5.69
C ASP A 247 13.34 -9.40 6.52
N ALA A 248 13.18 -9.70 7.81
CA ALA A 248 12.50 -8.83 8.78
C ALA A 248 13.19 -7.46 8.91
N LYS A 249 14.52 -7.39 8.80
CA LYS A 249 15.30 -6.15 8.85
C LYS A 249 14.79 -5.09 7.89
N SER A 250 14.34 -5.50 6.70
CA SER A 250 13.76 -4.58 5.72
C SER A 250 12.47 -3.91 6.19
N THR A 251 11.75 -4.53 7.14
CA THR A 251 10.52 -3.98 7.73
C THR A 251 10.80 -3.24 9.02
N GLU A 252 11.79 -3.66 9.79
CA GLU A 252 12.24 -2.98 11.01
C GLU A 252 12.60 -1.52 10.75
N TRP A 253 13.12 -1.24 9.56
CA TRP A 253 13.46 0.11 9.15
C TRP A 253 12.28 1.09 9.26
N TYR A 254 11.08 0.68 8.89
CA TYR A 254 9.87 1.49 9.03
C TYR A 254 9.44 1.66 10.48
N THR A 255 9.63 0.65 11.32
CA THR A 255 9.22 0.69 12.73
C THR A 255 10.10 1.59 13.59
N ARG A 256 11.33 1.91 13.15
CA ARG A 256 12.20 2.88 13.85
C ARG A 256 11.60 4.27 13.91
N VAL A 257 10.90 4.70 12.84
CA VAL A 257 10.18 5.99 12.84
C VAL A 257 9.06 5.98 13.86
N PHE A 258 8.33 4.86 13.95
CA PHE A 258 7.24 4.71 14.88
C PHE A 258 7.71 4.72 16.33
N ALA A 259 8.89 4.17 16.63
CA ALA A 259 9.45 4.18 17.97
C ALA A 259 9.66 5.60 18.53
N LEU A 260 9.90 6.59 17.68
CA LEU A 260 10.02 7.99 18.10
C LEU A 260 8.69 8.61 18.53
N ASP A 261 7.56 8.02 18.12
CA ASP A 261 6.21 8.54 18.35
C ASP A 261 5.38 7.70 19.34
N VAL A 262 5.97 6.63 19.89
CA VAL A 262 5.29 5.69 20.80
C VAL A 262 4.62 6.40 21.96
N THR A 263 5.32 7.34 22.60
CA THR A 263 4.82 8.07 23.76
C THR A 263 3.56 8.86 23.44
N ARG A 264 3.49 9.43 22.24
CA ARG A 264 2.38 10.26 21.79
C ARG A 264 1.19 9.42 21.32
N GLN A 265 1.46 8.36 20.56
CA GLN A 265 0.41 7.52 19.97
C GLN A 265 -0.19 6.54 20.96
N LEU A 266 0.61 5.98 21.86
CA LEU A 266 0.19 4.97 22.81
C LEU A 266 -0.13 5.55 24.19
N GLY A 267 0.15 6.84 24.43
CA GLY A 267 -0.07 7.47 25.72
C GLY A 267 0.75 6.84 26.87
N VAL A 268 1.86 6.19 26.52
CA VAL A 268 2.74 5.55 27.52
C VAL A 268 3.39 6.62 28.39
N ARG A 269 3.17 6.52 29.71
CA ARG A 269 3.78 7.38 30.71
C ARG A 269 4.57 6.52 31.70
N PHE A 270 5.79 6.95 32.00
CA PHE A 270 6.65 6.30 32.98
C PHE A 270 6.60 6.98 34.36
N SER A 271 5.90 8.09 34.46
CA SER A 271 5.70 8.82 35.71
C SER A 271 4.23 8.88 36.08
N MET A 272 3.94 8.76 37.35
CA MET A 272 2.63 8.97 37.94
C MET A 272 2.78 9.97 39.09
N ASP A 273 1.76 10.78 39.32
CA ASP A 273 1.73 11.66 40.46
C ASP A 273 1.85 10.85 41.78
N PRO A 274 2.80 11.17 42.67
CA PRO A 274 3.01 10.39 43.89
C PRO A 274 1.79 10.34 44.84
N TYR A 275 0.96 11.39 44.81
CA TYR A 275 -0.26 11.45 45.61
C TYR A 275 -1.31 10.49 45.06
N GLU A 276 -1.52 10.49 43.75
CA GLU A 276 -2.40 9.50 43.11
C GLU A 276 -1.91 8.07 43.33
N ALA A 277 -0.61 7.84 43.17
CA ALA A 277 0.00 6.52 43.43
C ALA A 277 -0.26 6.07 44.85
N SER A 278 -0.04 6.96 45.85
CA SER A 278 -0.30 6.66 47.25
C SER A 278 -1.74 6.27 47.53
N ARG A 279 -2.71 6.94 46.90
CA ARG A 279 -4.15 6.61 47.01
C ARG A 279 -4.48 5.21 46.49
N LEU A 280 -3.78 4.75 45.45
CA LEU A 280 -3.98 3.40 44.89
C LEU A 280 -3.41 2.30 45.78
N LEU A 281 -2.40 2.62 46.58
CA LEU A 281 -1.68 1.67 47.44
C LEU A 281 -2.27 1.59 48.87
N LEU A 282 -3.16 2.51 49.27
CA LEU A 282 -3.81 2.45 50.55
C LEU A 282 -4.87 1.34 50.57
N PRO A 283 -4.91 0.51 51.62
CA PRO A 283 -5.96 -0.49 51.78
C PRO A 283 -7.34 0.19 51.84
N ARG A 284 -8.29 -0.36 51.19
CA ARG A 284 -9.71 0.07 51.24
C ARG A 284 -10.37 -0.36 52.52
#